data_54fd23b95c95d9cbc88cfeeee1f72102
#
_entry.id   54fd23b95c95d9cbc88cfeeee1f72102
#
_cell.length_a   1.000
_cell.length_b   1.000
_cell.length_c   1.000
_cell.angle_alpha   90.00
_cell.angle_beta   90.00
_cell.angle_gamma   90.00
#
_symmetry.space_group_name_H-M   'P 1'
#
loop_
_entity.id
_entity.type
_entity.pdbx_description
1 polymer ?
#
loop_
_entity_poly.entity_id
_entity_poly.type
_entity_poly.pdbx_seq_one_letter_code
_entity_poly.pdbx_strand_id
1 'polypeptide(L)'
;MYEYSDVNFYRESSNGEIVFRYPLGYVFSTYLPNVFLYVFLSWVVLRNHKLSVFEFIFLSFLNYVLYDFTDTRTVFYLVNLLIFVLIFMRMFNIDYKTKLLGRVLKFLTIYSFLFFALLSILMQVFYDPNSSWMFALNKALSGRLAYGYYAYDTYGFSILGQHVEYVDLLDVNQYNKLFVVDSGYLKVLLDQGIILFVFILFGFFRLGKRIVLKNNIYLGLAIIFSLVNIMINPHLLLITFNPFIFLLAYDNKNENSIYI
;
A
#
# COMPACT_ATOMS: atom_id res chain seq x y z
N MET A 1 -24.27 19.57 11.28
CA MET A 1 -23.10 19.38 12.14
C MET A 1 -23.16 17.91 12.55
N TYR A 2 -22.38 17.03 11.93
CA TYR A 2 -22.39 15.61 12.28
C TYR A 2 -21.58 15.46 13.57
N GLU A 3 -22.21 15.03 14.64
CA GLU A 3 -21.52 14.55 15.83
C GLU A 3 -20.78 13.27 15.44
N TYR A 4 -19.47 13.39 15.20
CA TYR A 4 -18.61 12.24 15.04
C TYR A 4 -18.52 11.56 16.42
N SER A 5 -19.05 10.35 16.52
CA SER A 5 -18.89 9.53 17.72
C SER A 5 -17.39 9.31 17.97
N ASP A 6 -16.96 9.50 19.21
CA ASP A 6 -15.55 9.50 19.67
C ASP A 6 -14.79 8.18 19.47
N VAL A 7 -15.40 7.21 18.83
CA VAL A 7 -14.97 5.80 18.77
C VAL A 7 -13.68 5.55 17.96
N ASN A 8 -13.29 6.48 17.08
CA ASN A 8 -12.14 6.27 16.16
C ASN A 8 -10.88 7.06 16.52
N PHE A 9 -10.85 7.75 17.64
CA PHE A 9 -9.77 8.67 18.00
C PHE A 9 -8.74 8.11 18.97
N TYR A 10 -8.89 6.86 19.41
CA TYR A 10 -7.92 6.26 20.31
C TYR A 10 -7.54 4.84 19.88
N ARG A 11 -6.35 4.44 20.26
CA ARG A 11 -5.83 3.10 20.12
C ARG A 11 -5.20 2.66 21.43
N GLU A 12 -5.52 1.49 21.91
CA GLU A 12 -4.79 0.88 23.00
C GLU A 12 -3.43 0.37 22.51
N SER A 13 -2.38 0.86 23.11
CA SER A 13 -1.02 0.38 22.87
C SER A 13 -0.82 -1.01 23.47
N SER A 14 0.20 -1.74 23.03
CA SER A 14 0.60 -3.03 23.62
C SER A 14 0.93 -2.95 25.12
N ASN A 15 1.15 -1.76 25.65
CA ASN A 15 1.45 -1.48 27.06
C ASN A 15 0.19 -1.04 27.85
N GLY A 16 -1.00 -1.08 27.25
CA GLY A 16 -2.24 -0.63 27.88
C GLY A 16 -2.44 0.89 27.89
N GLU A 17 -1.54 1.66 27.26
CA GLU A 17 -1.69 3.10 27.15
C GLU A 17 -2.65 3.45 26.02
N ILE A 18 -3.52 4.45 26.28
CA ILE A 18 -4.44 4.98 25.27
C ILE A 18 -3.71 6.06 24.46
N VAL A 19 -3.52 5.80 23.16
CA VAL A 19 -2.94 6.76 22.23
C VAL A 19 -4.05 7.42 21.44
N PHE A 20 -4.16 8.73 21.52
CA PHE A 20 -5.09 9.51 20.70
C PHE A 20 -4.58 9.61 19.27
N ARG A 21 -5.50 9.51 18.30
CA ARG A 21 -5.22 9.56 16.88
C ARG A 21 -6.10 10.60 16.21
N TYR A 22 -5.47 11.60 15.63
CA TYR A 22 -6.19 12.72 15.00
C TYR A 22 -6.38 12.44 13.50
N PRO A 23 -7.62 12.46 12.99
CA PRO A 23 -7.89 12.19 11.56
C PRO A 23 -7.58 13.38 10.65
N LEU A 24 -7.27 14.57 11.21
CA LEU A 24 -6.82 15.77 10.49
C LEU A 24 -7.70 16.15 9.29
N GLY A 25 -9.03 16.10 9.49
CA GLY A 25 -10.02 16.43 8.46
C GLY A 25 -10.51 15.25 7.61
N TYR A 26 -10.02 14.04 7.86
CA TYR A 26 -10.48 12.81 7.22
C TYR A 26 -11.32 11.95 8.17
N VAL A 27 -12.05 10.97 7.62
CA VAL A 27 -12.84 10.02 8.42
C VAL A 27 -11.95 9.12 9.28
N PHE A 28 -10.81 8.70 8.73
CA PHE A 28 -9.84 7.83 9.44
C PHE A 28 -8.48 8.49 9.55
N SER A 29 -7.83 8.30 10.68
CA SER A 29 -6.47 8.81 10.94
C SER A 29 -5.41 8.28 9.96
N THR A 30 -5.66 7.13 9.32
CA THR A 30 -4.75 6.53 8.33
C THR A 30 -4.81 7.20 6.95
N TYR A 31 -5.84 7.99 6.64
CA TYR A 31 -6.06 8.50 5.29
C TYR A 31 -5.02 9.55 4.89
N LEU A 32 -4.83 10.56 5.72
CA LEU A 32 -3.85 11.61 5.41
C LEU A 32 -2.41 11.07 5.26
N PRO A 33 -1.90 10.19 6.14
CA PRO A 33 -0.60 9.56 5.93
C PRO A 33 -0.51 8.78 4.61
N ASN A 34 -1.56 8.06 4.21
CA ASN A 34 -1.57 7.37 2.93
C ASN A 34 -1.52 8.34 1.75
N VAL A 35 -2.30 9.41 1.75
CA VAL A 35 -2.22 10.47 0.73
C VAL A 35 -0.81 11.06 0.67
N PHE A 36 -0.21 11.36 1.83
CA PHE A 36 1.17 11.85 1.92
C PHE A 36 2.16 10.88 1.27
N LEU A 37 2.05 9.57 1.52
CA LEU A 37 2.90 8.57 0.86
C LEU A 37 2.81 8.69 -0.66
N TYR A 38 1.62 8.75 -1.23
CA TYR A 38 1.46 8.83 -2.69
C TYR A 38 1.91 10.16 -3.27
N VAL A 39 1.74 11.28 -2.55
CA VAL A 39 2.32 12.56 -2.91
C VAL A 39 3.85 12.47 -2.91
N PHE A 40 4.44 11.85 -1.90
CA PHE A 40 5.89 11.66 -1.84
C PHE A 40 6.39 10.75 -2.97
N LEU A 41 5.73 9.62 -3.24
CA LEU A 41 6.08 8.73 -4.36
C LEU A 41 6.01 9.49 -5.71
N SER A 42 4.97 10.29 -5.92
CA SER A 42 4.83 11.11 -7.12
C SER A 42 5.95 12.17 -7.21
N TRP A 43 6.30 12.79 -6.08
CA TRP A 43 7.41 13.74 -6.01
C TRP A 43 8.75 13.09 -6.37
N VAL A 44 9.01 11.87 -5.87
CA VAL A 44 10.21 11.08 -6.22
C VAL A 44 10.29 10.84 -7.73
N VAL A 45 9.18 10.49 -8.37
CA VAL A 45 9.12 10.28 -9.83
C VAL A 45 9.41 11.56 -10.60
N LEU A 46 8.81 12.69 -10.20
CA LEU A 46 8.98 13.98 -10.85
C LEU A 46 10.41 14.54 -10.69
N ARG A 47 10.97 14.42 -9.50
CA ARG A 47 12.33 14.93 -9.20
C ARG A 47 13.42 14.02 -9.73
N ASN A 48 13.12 12.74 -9.91
CA ASN A 48 14.07 11.74 -10.37
C ASN A 48 15.36 11.77 -9.49
N HIS A 49 16.54 11.88 -10.09
CA HIS A 49 17.82 11.95 -9.36
C HIS A 49 18.14 13.33 -8.72
N LYS A 50 17.25 14.33 -8.91
CA LYS A 50 17.46 15.71 -8.46
C LYS A 50 16.99 16.02 -7.05
N LEU A 51 16.56 15.01 -6.26
CA LEU A 51 16.17 15.22 -4.88
C LEU A 51 17.34 15.78 -4.06
N SER A 52 17.14 16.90 -3.40
CA SER A 52 18.13 17.54 -2.54
C SER A 52 18.12 16.96 -1.12
N VAL A 53 19.21 17.14 -0.38
CA VAL A 53 19.27 16.77 1.04
C VAL A 53 18.21 17.50 1.85
N PHE A 54 17.94 18.77 1.54
CA PHE A 54 16.90 19.54 2.20
C PHE A 54 15.50 18.93 1.99
N GLU A 55 15.19 18.46 0.78
CA GLU A 55 13.91 17.77 0.51
C GLU A 55 13.78 16.49 1.34
N PHE A 56 14.85 15.70 1.49
CA PHE A 56 14.82 14.51 2.36
C PHE A 56 14.57 14.86 3.82
N ILE A 57 15.24 15.88 4.35
CA ILE A 57 15.03 16.33 5.73
C ILE A 57 13.60 16.83 5.93
N PHE A 58 13.11 17.66 5.02
CA PHE A 58 11.75 18.21 5.08
C PHE A 58 10.68 17.12 5.01
N LEU A 59 10.80 16.16 4.10
CA LEU A 59 9.85 15.05 3.96
C LEU A 59 9.93 14.10 5.16
N SER A 60 11.11 13.86 5.73
CA SER A 60 11.26 13.10 6.96
C SER A 60 10.60 13.79 8.16
N PHE A 61 10.75 15.11 8.27
CA PHE A 61 10.11 15.90 9.29
C PHE A 61 8.58 15.85 9.17
N LEU A 62 8.04 16.04 7.96
CA LEU A 62 6.60 15.93 7.72
C LEU A 62 6.07 14.51 8.04
N ASN A 63 6.81 13.48 7.68
CA ASN A 63 6.46 12.09 8.01
C ASN A 63 6.41 11.87 9.52
N TYR A 64 7.37 12.44 10.26
CA TYR A 64 7.39 12.37 11.72
C TYR A 64 6.17 13.10 12.33
N VAL A 65 5.89 14.32 11.87
CA VAL A 65 4.73 15.11 12.36
C VAL A 65 3.42 14.36 12.10
N LEU A 66 3.24 13.79 10.88
CA LEU A 66 2.05 13.00 10.56
C LEU A 66 1.94 11.76 11.45
N TYR A 67 3.05 11.09 11.73
CA TYR A 67 3.07 9.95 12.65
C TYR A 67 2.67 10.34 14.06
N ASP A 68 3.20 11.44 14.58
CA ASP A 68 2.91 11.94 15.93
C ASP A 68 1.40 12.21 16.14
N PHE A 69 0.75 12.82 15.13
CA PHE A 69 -0.69 13.07 15.17
C PHE A 69 -1.57 11.85 14.92
N THR A 70 -1.15 10.92 14.07
CA THR A 70 -2.05 9.88 13.54
C THR A 70 -1.75 8.47 14.05
N ASP A 71 -0.62 8.24 14.72
CA ASP A 71 -0.07 6.90 15.09
C ASP A 71 -0.15 5.89 13.94
N THR A 72 0.07 6.35 12.69
CA THR A 72 0.02 5.48 11.51
C THR A 72 1.40 4.88 11.23
N ARG A 73 1.73 3.83 11.97
CA ARG A 73 3.06 3.17 11.97
C ARG A 73 3.49 2.68 10.61
N THR A 74 2.58 2.08 9.86
CA THR A 74 2.90 1.44 8.58
C THR A 74 3.43 2.41 7.56
N VAL A 75 2.73 3.53 7.35
CA VAL A 75 3.17 4.56 6.41
C VAL A 75 4.45 5.21 6.90
N PHE A 76 4.56 5.46 8.22
CA PHE A 76 5.78 6.01 8.80
C PHE A 76 7.02 5.18 8.47
N TYR A 77 6.98 3.86 8.70
CA TYR A 77 8.09 2.97 8.39
C TYR A 77 8.33 2.84 6.88
N LEU A 78 7.27 2.82 6.08
CA LEU A 78 7.39 2.69 4.63
C LEU A 78 8.06 3.91 3.99
N VAL A 79 7.71 5.13 4.45
CA VAL A 79 8.36 6.38 4.00
C VAL A 79 9.83 6.42 4.43
N ASN A 80 10.14 6.05 5.66
CA ASN A 80 11.54 6.01 6.12
C ASN A 80 12.36 4.98 5.34
N LEU A 81 11.79 3.80 5.04
CA LEU A 81 12.43 2.80 4.19
C LEU A 81 12.66 3.33 2.77
N LEU A 82 11.70 4.04 2.20
CA LEU A 82 11.85 4.67 0.88
C LEU A 82 12.99 5.69 0.88
N ILE A 83 13.05 6.55 1.88
CA ILE A 83 14.14 7.54 2.03
C ILE A 83 15.50 6.83 2.12
N PHE A 84 15.58 5.79 2.95
CA PHE A 84 16.79 4.99 3.09
C PHE A 84 17.20 4.36 1.75
N VAL A 85 16.28 3.75 1.02
CA VAL A 85 16.53 3.14 -0.29
C VAL A 85 17.01 4.19 -1.30
N LEU A 86 16.39 5.38 -1.33
CA LEU A 86 16.79 6.46 -2.24
C LEU A 86 18.19 6.99 -1.94
N ILE A 87 18.53 7.17 -0.66
CA ILE A 87 19.87 7.58 -0.23
C ILE A 87 20.89 6.50 -0.62
N PHE A 88 20.59 5.22 -0.32
CA PHE A 88 21.44 4.10 -0.65
C PHE A 88 21.70 3.99 -2.15
N MET A 89 20.66 4.09 -2.96
CA MET A 89 20.78 4.08 -4.42
C MET A 89 21.64 5.23 -4.95
N ARG A 90 21.51 6.41 -4.36
CA ARG A 90 22.32 7.57 -4.72
C ARG A 90 23.80 7.38 -4.35
N MET A 91 24.08 6.85 -3.16
CA MET A 91 25.47 6.60 -2.69
C MET A 91 26.20 5.58 -3.57
N PHE A 92 25.50 4.54 -4.03
CA PHE A 92 26.11 3.45 -4.81
C PHE A 92 25.82 3.55 -6.31
N ASN A 93 25.22 4.65 -6.79
CA ASN A 93 24.85 4.85 -8.20
C ASN A 93 24.08 3.64 -8.78
N ILE A 94 23.11 3.13 -8.02
CA ILE A 94 22.36 1.94 -8.39
C ILE A 94 21.30 2.29 -9.41
N ASP A 95 21.32 1.59 -10.54
CA ASP A 95 20.30 1.64 -11.59
C ASP A 95 19.98 0.22 -12.10
N TYR A 96 19.10 0.08 -13.08
CA TYR A 96 18.80 -1.21 -13.69
C TYR A 96 20.01 -1.84 -14.44
N LYS A 97 21.08 -1.09 -14.66
CA LYS A 97 22.30 -1.59 -15.34
C LYS A 97 23.31 -2.17 -14.35
N THR A 98 23.18 -1.90 -13.04
CA THR A 98 24.06 -2.49 -12.02
C THR A 98 23.89 -4.01 -11.97
N LYS A 99 25.02 -4.76 -11.79
CA LYS A 99 25.05 -6.22 -12.04
C LYS A 99 24.04 -7.01 -11.21
N LEU A 100 24.15 -7.01 -9.89
CA LEU A 100 23.27 -7.81 -9.01
C LEU A 100 22.02 -7.03 -8.62
N LEU A 101 22.18 -5.87 -8.03
CA LEU A 101 21.08 -5.04 -7.54
C LEU A 101 20.15 -4.60 -8.68
N GLY A 102 20.70 -4.25 -9.84
CA GLY A 102 19.90 -3.92 -11.03
C GLY A 102 19.06 -5.10 -11.51
N ARG A 103 19.55 -6.35 -11.42
CA ARG A 103 18.75 -7.55 -11.75
C ARG A 103 17.58 -7.75 -10.75
N VAL A 104 17.87 -7.60 -9.46
CA VAL A 104 16.84 -7.70 -8.41
C VAL A 104 15.79 -6.62 -8.60
N LEU A 105 16.20 -5.37 -8.83
CA LEU A 105 15.26 -4.26 -9.07
C LEU A 105 14.44 -4.46 -10.34
N LYS A 106 15.03 -4.98 -11.43
CA LYS A 106 14.26 -5.36 -12.64
C LYS A 106 13.21 -6.41 -12.33
N PHE A 107 13.61 -7.47 -11.64
CA PHE A 107 12.70 -8.52 -11.25
C PHE A 107 11.55 -7.98 -10.38
N LEU A 108 11.89 -7.25 -9.31
CA LEU A 108 10.88 -6.64 -8.45
C LEU A 108 9.97 -5.67 -9.22
N THR A 109 10.50 -4.82 -10.11
CA THR A 109 9.66 -3.89 -10.88
C THR A 109 8.68 -4.62 -11.79
N ILE A 110 9.08 -5.72 -12.42
CA ILE A 110 8.24 -6.47 -13.37
C ILE A 110 7.20 -7.33 -12.63
N TYR A 111 7.60 -7.98 -11.54
CA TYR A 111 6.81 -9.01 -10.86
C TYR A 111 6.25 -8.55 -9.52
N SER A 112 6.41 -7.27 -9.13
CA SER A 112 6.00 -6.75 -7.83
C SER A 112 4.54 -7.04 -7.50
N PHE A 113 3.62 -6.80 -8.44
CA PHE A 113 2.21 -7.07 -8.21
C PHE A 113 1.97 -8.55 -7.86
N LEU A 114 2.49 -9.47 -8.68
CA LEU A 114 2.33 -10.90 -8.45
C LEU A 114 2.95 -11.32 -7.11
N PHE A 115 4.16 -10.85 -6.82
CA PHE A 115 4.87 -11.20 -5.60
C PHE A 115 4.13 -10.73 -4.34
N PHE A 116 3.75 -9.45 -4.28
CA PHE A 116 3.06 -8.89 -3.12
C PHE A 116 1.62 -9.38 -3.00
N ALA A 117 0.94 -9.61 -4.12
CA ALA A 117 -0.39 -10.21 -4.13
C ALA A 117 -0.37 -11.63 -3.58
N LEU A 118 0.52 -12.49 -4.08
CA LEU A 118 0.66 -13.86 -3.58
C LEU A 118 1.02 -13.86 -2.09
N LEU A 119 2.01 -13.07 -1.69
CA LEU A 119 2.41 -12.98 -0.29
C LEU A 119 1.24 -12.56 0.61
N SER A 120 0.52 -11.50 0.23
CA SER A 120 -0.60 -10.99 1.01
C SER A 120 -1.77 -11.96 1.07
N ILE A 121 -2.17 -12.55 -0.06
CA ILE A 121 -3.29 -13.47 -0.14
C ILE A 121 -2.97 -14.77 0.60
N LEU A 122 -1.81 -15.39 0.37
CA LEU A 122 -1.44 -16.64 1.02
C LEU A 122 -1.35 -16.49 2.55
N MET A 123 -0.77 -15.38 3.04
CA MET A 123 -0.69 -15.11 4.48
C MET A 123 -2.07 -14.99 5.15
N GLN A 124 -3.08 -14.52 4.42
CA GLN A 124 -4.43 -14.39 4.94
C GLN A 124 -5.23 -15.69 4.78
N VAL A 125 -5.20 -16.31 3.60
CA VAL A 125 -5.94 -17.56 3.31
C VAL A 125 -5.47 -18.73 4.19
N PHE A 126 -4.18 -18.82 4.44
CA PHE A 126 -3.57 -19.87 5.27
C PHE A 126 -3.28 -19.43 6.71
N TYR A 127 -3.95 -18.39 7.18
CA TYR A 127 -3.79 -17.95 8.56
C TYR A 127 -4.27 -19.02 9.54
N ASP A 128 -3.38 -19.44 10.44
CA ASP A 128 -3.68 -20.37 11.54
C ASP A 128 -3.40 -19.68 12.88
N PRO A 129 -4.44 -19.44 13.71
CA PRO A 129 -4.28 -18.81 15.02
C PRO A 129 -3.49 -19.68 16.02
N ASN A 130 -3.41 -21.01 15.79
CA ASN A 130 -2.65 -21.92 16.64
C ASN A 130 -1.15 -21.89 16.35
N SER A 131 -0.74 -21.34 15.21
CA SER A 131 0.66 -21.15 14.85
C SER A 131 1.23 -19.94 15.59
N SER A 132 2.20 -20.15 16.48
CA SER A 132 2.78 -19.09 17.33
C SER A 132 3.35 -17.91 16.51
N TRP A 133 4.02 -18.18 15.39
CA TRP A 133 4.58 -17.13 14.54
C TRP A 133 3.49 -16.36 13.76
N MET A 134 2.45 -17.06 13.27
CA MET A 134 1.31 -16.40 12.59
C MET A 134 0.50 -15.55 13.56
N PHE A 135 0.29 -16.04 14.78
CA PHE A 135 -0.36 -15.28 15.84
C PHE A 135 0.42 -14.00 16.18
N ALA A 136 1.75 -14.12 16.37
CA ALA A 136 2.61 -12.96 16.63
C ALA A 136 2.59 -11.96 15.49
N LEU A 137 2.64 -12.43 14.23
CA LEU A 137 2.56 -11.59 13.05
C LEU A 137 1.19 -10.89 12.93
N ASN A 138 0.10 -11.62 13.21
CA ASN A 138 -1.25 -11.05 13.21
C ASN A 138 -1.39 -9.95 14.26
N LYS A 139 -0.83 -10.15 15.47
CA LYS A 139 -0.80 -9.13 16.53
C LYS A 139 -0.01 -7.89 16.06
N ALA A 140 1.16 -8.08 15.44
CA ALA A 140 1.96 -6.99 14.89
C ALA A 140 1.23 -6.21 13.77
N LEU A 141 0.43 -6.91 12.96
CA LEU A 141 -0.40 -6.35 11.90
C LEU A 141 -1.81 -5.92 12.38
N SER A 142 -2.03 -5.81 13.69
CA SER A 142 -3.30 -5.34 14.28
C SER A 142 -4.54 -6.15 13.84
N GLY A 143 -4.40 -7.49 13.76
CA GLY A 143 -5.50 -8.40 13.44
C GLY A 143 -5.78 -8.63 11.96
N ARG A 144 -5.07 -7.97 11.06
CA ARG A 144 -5.37 -7.97 9.60
C ARG A 144 -5.35 -9.34 8.94
N LEU A 145 -4.48 -10.26 9.40
CA LEU A 145 -4.45 -11.62 8.85
C LEU A 145 -5.73 -12.37 9.19
N ALA A 146 -6.19 -12.29 10.43
CA ALA A 146 -7.42 -12.93 10.88
C ALA A 146 -8.64 -12.36 10.13
N TYR A 147 -8.74 -11.05 9.98
CA TYR A 147 -9.85 -10.44 9.24
C TYR A 147 -9.89 -10.90 7.79
N GLY A 148 -8.74 -10.96 7.11
CA GLY A 148 -8.67 -11.48 5.75
C GLY A 148 -9.03 -12.97 5.67
N TYR A 149 -8.60 -13.78 6.64
CA TYR A 149 -8.99 -15.19 6.73
C TYR A 149 -10.51 -15.36 6.87
N TYR A 150 -11.14 -14.66 7.83
CA TYR A 150 -12.59 -14.72 8.01
C TYR A 150 -13.37 -14.28 6.77
N ALA A 151 -12.86 -13.25 6.05
CA ALA A 151 -13.45 -12.83 4.80
C ALA A 151 -13.41 -13.92 3.73
N TYR A 152 -12.26 -14.55 3.58
CA TYR A 152 -12.10 -15.66 2.65
C TYR A 152 -12.92 -16.89 3.05
N ASP A 153 -12.94 -17.24 4.31
CA ASP A 153 -13.69 -18.39 4.83
C ASP A 153 -15.21 -18.22 4.64
N THR A 154 -15.70 -16.98 4.77
CA THR A 154 -17.14 -16.67 4.64
C THR A 154 -17.59 -16.62 3.18
N TYR A 155 -16.82 -15.96 2.30
CA TYR A 155 -17.27 -15.64 0.94
C TYR A 155 -16.57 -16.45 -0.15
N GLY A 156 -15.36 -16.94 0.10
CA GLY A 156 -14.53 -17.59 -0.92
C GLY A 156 -14.16 -16.67 -2.09
N PHE A 157 -13.59 -17.24 -3.14
CA PHE A 157 -13.28 -16.52 -4.37
C PHE A 157 -14.34 -16.78 -5.44
N SER A 158 -14.81 -15.71 -6.07
CA SER A 158 -15.71 -15.79 -7.22
C SER A 158 -14.99 -15.50 -8.53
N ILE A 159 -15.53 -15.97 -9.65
CA ILE A 159 -14.94 -15.72 -10.98
C ILE A 159 -15.21 -14.28 -11.43
N LEU A 160 -16.44 -13.80 -11.29
CA LEU A 160 -16.92 -12.50 -11.81
C LEU A 160 -17.05 -11.41 -10.74
N GLY A 161 -16.78 -11.74 -9.49
CA GLY A 161 -17.04 -10.88 -8.34
C GLY A 161 -18.33 -11.25 -7.63
N GLN A 162 -18.49 -10.71 -6.41
CA GLN A 162 -19.64 -10.97 -5.55
C GLN A 162 -19.87 -9.77 -4.62
N HIS A 163 -21.07 -9.65 -4.09
CA HIS A 163 -21.36 -8.68 -3.07
C HIS A 163 -20.81 -9.19 -1.72
N VAL A 164 -19.89 -8.43 -1.13
CA VAL A 164 -19.33 -8.70 0.21
C VAL A 164 -19.88 -7.66 1.16
N GLU A 165 -20.58 -8.09 2.20
CA GLU A 165 -21.10 -7.21 3.24
C GLU A 165 -20.01 -6.84 4.22
N TYR A 166 -19.47 -5.63 4.09
CA TYR A 166 -18.54 -5.05 5.05
C TYR A 166 -19.32 -4.37 6.16
N VAL A 167 -18.89 -4.56 7.41
CA VAL A 167 -19.47 -3.86 8.54
C VAL A 167 -19.03 -2.40 8.49
N ASP A 168 -19.99 -1.50 8.61
CA ASP A 168 -19.69 -0.09 8.79
C ASP A 168 -19.08 0.11 10.18
N LEU A 169 -17.82 0.54 10.23
CA LEU A 169 -17.12 0.82 11.49
C LEU A 169 -17.74 1.96 12.30
N LEU A 170 -18.66 2.71 11.70
CA LEU A 170 -19.43 3.78 12.35
C LEU A 170 -20.72 3.26 13.00
N ASP A 171 -21.13 2.02 12.72
CA ASP A 171 -22.32 1.42 13.33
C ASP A 171 -21.98 0.74 14.65
N VAL A 172 -22.19 1.47 15.74
CA VAL A 172 -21.90 1.03 17.13
C VAL A 172 -22.61 -0.27 17.52
N ASN A 173 -23.72 -0.63 16.86
CA ASN A 173 -24.48 -1.84 17.17
C ASN A 173 -23.90 -3.12 16.58
N GLN A 174 -22.87 -3.02 15.73
CA GLN A 174 -22.27 -4.14 15.01
C GLN A 174 -20.85 -4.50 15.51
N TYR A 175 -20.39 -3.98 16.64
CA TYR A 175 -19.03 -4.21 17.17
C TYR A 175 -18.60 -5.67 17.28
N ASN A 176 -19.55 -6.61 17.39
CA ASN A 176 -19.24 -8.03 17.45
C ASN A 176 -19.11 -8.71 16.08
N LYS A 177 -19.27 -7.97 14.98
CA LYS A 177 -19.19 -8.46 13.59
C LYS A 177 -18.23 -7.64 12.74
N LEU A 178 -17.06 -7.28 13.30
CA LEU A 178 -16.05 -6.52 12.56
C LEU A 178 -15.53 -7.34 11.38
N PHE A 179 -16.04 -7.01 10.20
CA PHE A 179 -15.64 -7.61 8.95
C PHE A 179 -14.99 -6.55 8.08
N VAL A 180 -13.66 -6.50 8.14
CA VAL A 180 -12.85 -5.53 7.40
C VAL A 180 -11.75 -6.27 6.66
N VAL A 181 -11.56 -6.00 5.40
CA VAL A 181 -10.43 -6.51 4.63
C VAL A 181 -9.50 -5.36 4.28
N ASP A 182 -8.38 -5.30 4.99
CA ASP A 182 -7.38 -4.24 4.79
C ASP A 182 -6.44 -4.51 3.61
N SER A 183 -6.31 -5.75 3.14
CA SER A 183 -5.52 -6.05 1.96
C SER A 183 -6.27 -5.66 0.68
N GLY A 184 -5.73 -4.71 -0.08
CA GLY A 184 -6.30 -4.34 -1.37
C GLY A 184 -6.28 -5.46 -2.40
N TYR A 185 -5.32 -6.38 -2.32
CA TYR A 185 -5.28 -7.57 -3.19
C TYR A 185 -6.42 -8.54 -2.89
N LEU A 186 -6.58 -8.91 -1.61
CA LEU A 186 -7.65 -9.81 -1.20
C LEU A 186 -9.01 -9.17 -1.42
N LYS A 187 -9.15 -7.88 -1.08
CA LYS A 187 -10.39 -7.14 -1.29
C LYS A 187 -10.83 -7.13 -2.75
N VAL A 188 -9.93 -6.83 -3.69
CA VAL A 188 -10.25 -6.85 -5.12
C VAL A 188 -10.62 -8.26 -5.58
N LEU A 189 -9.94 -9.28 -5.08
CA LEU A 189 -10.21 -10.67 -5.44
C LEU A 189 -11.59 -11.13 -4.93
N LEU A 190 -11.98 -10.71 -3.72
CA LEU A 190 -13.30 -11.02 -3.15
C LEU A 190 -14.41 -10.25 -3.85
N ASP A 191 -14.29 -8.93 -3.96
CA ASP A 191 -15.36 -8.05 -4.47
C ASP A 191 -15.53 -8.15 -5.98
N GLN A 192 -14.41 -8.15 -6.73
CA GLN A 192 -14.40 -8.00 -8.19
C GLN A 192 -14.10 -9.32 -8.93
N GLY A 193 -13.64 -10.32 -8.21
CA GLY A 193 -13.40 -11.65 -8.74
C GLY A 193 -12.06 -11.84 -9.45
N ILE A 194 -11.84 -13.10 -9.84
CA ILE A 194 -10.58 -13.57 -10.42
C ILE A 194 -10.29 -12.92 -11.76
N ILE A 195 -11.31 -12.73 -12.61
CA ILE A 195 -11.10 -12.18 -13.96
C ILE A 195 -10.50 -10.79 -13.90
N LEU A 196 -11.12 -9.86 -13.13
CA LEU A 196 -10.59 -8.51 -13.03
C LEU A 196 -9.22 -8.50 -12.36
N PHE A 197 -9.01 -9.32 -11.33
CA PHE A 197 -7.71 -9.45 -10.68
C PHE A 197 -6.60 -9.85 -11.67
N VAL A 198 -6.85 -10.81 -12.54
CA VAL A 198 -5.90 -11.24 -13.59
C VAL A 198 -5.64 -10.11 -14.59
N PHE A 199 -6.66 -9.36 -15.00
CA PHE A 199 -6.46 -8.19 -15.87
C PHE A 199 -5.55 -7.14 -15.23
N ILE A 200 -5.75 -6.83 -13.94
CA ILE A 200 -4.90 -5.90 -13.20
C ILE A 200 -3.46 -6.42 -13.11
N LEU A 201 -3.28 -7.72 -12.83
CA LEU A 201 -1.96 -8.37 -12.79
C LEU A 201 -1.23 -8.22 -14.13
N PHE A 202 -1.90 -8.50 -15.25
CA PHE A 202 -1.32 -8.31 -16.58
C PHE A 202 -0.99 -6.83 -16.86
N GLY A 203 -1.84 -5.91 -16.40
CA GLY A 203 -1.61 -4.48 -16.50
C GLY A 203 -0.31 -4.08 -15.81
N PHE A 204 -0.13 -4.45 -14.54
CA PHE A 204 1.10 -4.16 -13.79
C PHE A 204 2.33 -4.86 -14.36
N PHE A 205 2.20 -6.08 -14.86
CA PHE A 205 3.28 -6.79 -15.53
C PHE A 205 3.76 -6.04 -16.79
N ARG A 206 2.82 -5.59 -17.65
CA ARG A 206 3.14 -4.79 -18.83
C ARG A 206 3.77 -3.44 -18.44
N LEU A 207 3.21 -2.77 -17.42
CA LEU A 207 3.75 -1.53 -16.89
C LEU A 207 5.19 -1.72 -16.37
N GLY A 208 5.44 -2.74 -15.56
CA GLY A 208 6.77 -3.05 -15.06
C GLY A 208 7.80 -3.29 -16.15
N LYS A 209 7.45 -4.07 -17.20
CA LYS A 209 8.32 -4.25 -18.38
C LYS A 209 8.63 -2.91 -19.07
N ARG A 210 7.63 -2.07 -19.26
CA ARG A 210 7.77 -0.76 -19.89
C ARG A 210 8.69 0.17 -19.10
N ILE A 211 8.53 0.22 -17.77
CA ILE A 211 9.37 1.00 -16.85
C ILE A 211 10.83 0.57 -16.96
N VAL A 212 11.09 -0.75 -16.95
CA VAL A 212 12.45 -1.29 -17.08
C VAL A 212 13.06 -0.98 -18.44
N LEU A 213 12.30 -1.09 -19.53
CA LEU A 213 12.77 -0.76 -20.89
C LEU A 213 13.15 0.73 -21.00
N LYS A 214 12.39 1.63 -20.36
CA LYS A 214 12.70 3.07 -20.30
C LYS A 214 13.79 3.45 -19.30
N ASN A 215 14.31 2.49 -18.56
CA ASN A 215 15.29 2.69 -17.48
C ASN A 215 14.83 3.70 -16.40
N ASN A 216 13.53 3.81 -16.15
CA ASN A 216 12.98 4.72 -15.15
C ASN A 216 12.89 4.06 -13.78
N ILE A 217 14.02 4.03 -13.07
CA ILE A 217 14.13 3.32 -11.79
C ILE A 217 13.30 3.95 -10.68
N TYR A 218 13.12 5.28 -10.69
CA TYR A 218 12.34 5.99 -9.66
C TYR A 218 10.85 5.71 -9.78
N LEU A 219 10.33 5.61 -11.01
CA LEU A 219 8.97 5.14 -11.24
C LEU A 219 8.82 3.67 -10.83
N GLY A 220 9.81 2.82 -11.10
CA GLY A 220 9.84 1.43 -10.64
C GLY A 220 9.75 1.32 -9.12
N LEU A 221 10.52 2.12 -8.39
CA LEU A 221 10.45 2.20 -6.93
C LEU A 221 9.08 2.68 -6.45
N ALA A 222 8.55 3.74 -7.06
CA ALA A 222 7.24 4.26 -6.69
C ALA A 222 6.15 3.20 -6.83
N ILE A 223 6.15 2.41 -7.91
CA ILE A 223 5.24 1.28 -8.09
C ILE A 223 5.46 0.19 -7.02
N ILE A 224 6.71 -0.19 -6.74
CA ILE A 224 7.02 -1.20 -5.72
C ILE A 224 6.47 -0.76 -4.35
N PHE A 225 6.78 0.46 -3.90
CA PHE A 225 6.33 0.97 -2.61
C PHE A 225 4.81 1.18 -2.54
N SER A 226 4.18 1.62 -3.63
CA SER A 226 2.72 1.65 -3.76
C SER A 226 2.12 0.26 -3.55
N LEU A 227 2.64 -0.76 -4.21
CA LEU A 227 2.15 -2.14 -4.12
C LEU A 227 2.41 -2.78 -2.75
N VAL A 228 3.52 -2.45 -2.08
CA VAL A 228 3.74 -2.85 -0.67
C VAL A 228 2.69 -2.23 0.24
N ASN A 229 2.38 -0.94 0.05
CA ASN A 229 1.34 -0.28 0.85
C ASN A 229 -0.03 -0.94 0.69
N ILE A 230 -0.37 -1.41 -0.49
CA ILE A 230 -1.64 -2.09 -0.81
C ILE A 230 -1.79 -3.46 -0.10
N MET A 231 -0.71 -4.09 0.35
CA MET A 231 -0.82 -5.31 1.17
C MET A 231 -1.61 -5.11 2.46
N ILE A 232 -1.64 -3.89 2.97
CA ILE A 232 -2.21 -3.51 4.27
C ILE A 232 -3.19 -2.34 4.18
N ASN A 233 -3.55 -1.91 2.97
CA ASN A 233 -4.52 -0.88 2.69
C ASN A 233 -5.46 -1.33 1.56
N PRO A 234 -6.80 -1.18 1.72
CA PRO A 234 -7.79 -1.74 0.80
C PRO A 234 -7.96 -0.94 -0.50
N HIS A 235 -7.10 0.02 -0.78
CA HIS A 235 -7.33 1.08 -1.76
C HIS A 235 -6.62 0.85 -3.11
N LEU A 236 -6.48 -0.42 -3.57
CA LEU A 236 -5.82 -0.72 -4.86
C LEU A 236 -6.43 0.04 -6.03
N LEU A 237 -7.77 0.10 -6.11
CA LEU A 237 -8.51 0.71 -7.22
C LEU A 237 -8.92 2.17 -6.97
N LEU A 238 -8.68 2.71 -5.79
CA LEU A 238 -9.04 4.10 -5.47
C LEU A 238 -7.94 5.07 -5.92
N ILE A 239 -8.25 5.89 -6.89
CA ILE A 239 -7.32 6.84 -7.53
C ILE A 239 -6.69 7.81 -6.53
N THR A 240 -7.45 8.28 -5.54
CA THR A 240 -6.97 9.18 -4.49
C THR A 240 -5.87 8.57 -3.63
N PHE A 241 -5.87 7.25 -3.50
CA PHE A 241 -4.91 6.47 -2.71
C PHE A 241 -3.95 5.63 -3.57
N ASN A 242 -4.17 5.55 -4.88
CA ASN A 242 -3.27 4.86 -5.81
C ASN A 242 -3.33 5.53 -7.20
N PRO A 243 -2.74 6.72 -7.39
CA PRO A 243 -2.76 7.41 -8.67
C PRO A 243 -2.01 6.64 -9.77
N PHE A 244 -1.12 5.73 -9.42
CA PHE A 244 -0.36 4.93 -10.39
C PHE A 244 -1.21 3.95 -11.19
N ILE A 245 -2.46 3.68 -10.77
CA ILE A 245 -3.38 2.84 -11.54
C ILE A 245 -3.68 3.42 -12.92
N PHE A 246 -3.65 4.73 -13.09
CA PHE A 246 -3.80 5.38 -14.40
C PHE A 246 -2.72 4.99 -15.40
N LEU A 247 -1.53 4.62 -14.93
CA LEU A 247 -0.44 4.19 -15.80
C LEU A 247 -0.73 2.85 -16.49
N LEU A 248 -1.71 2.07 -16.01
CA LEU A 248 -2.14 0.83 -16.65
C LEU A 248 -2.84 1.10 -18.00
N ALA A 249 -3.60 2.20 -18.07
CA ALA A 249 -4.33 2.61 -19.26
C ALA A 249 -3.47 3.43 -20.25
N TYR A 250 -2.29 3.89 -19.83
CA TYR A 250 -1.44 4.74 -20.67
C TYR A 250 -0.80 3.94 -21.80
N ASP A 251 -1.25 4.16 -23.02
CA ASP A 251 -0.69 3.56 -24.24
C ASP A 251 0.23 4.52 -24.97
N ASN A 252 1.44 4.06 -25.29
CA ASN A 252 2.56 4.85 -25.79
C ASN A 252 2.46 5.25 -27.28
N LYS A 253 1.30 5.24 -27.89
CA LYS A 253 1.18 5.61 -29.32
C LYS A 253 1.56 7.08 -29.65
N ASN A 254 1.71 7.94 -28.61
CA ASN A 254 2.00 9.38 -28.78
C ASN A 254 3.31 9.81 -28.12
N GLU A 255 4.37 9.02 -28.13
CA GLU A 255 5.64 9.37 -27.44
C GLU A 255 6.43 10.55 -28.03
N ASN A 256 6.03 11.13 -29.15
CA ASN A 256 6.75 12.28 -29.75
C ASN A 256 6.30 13.65 -29.22
N SER A 257 5.40 13.74 -28.25
CA SER A 257 4.80 15.03 -27.84
C SER A 257 4.93 15.41 -26.37
N ILE A 258 5.63 14.65 -25.53
CA ILE A 258 5.82 15.02 -24.11
C ILE A 258 7.31 15.06 -23.76
N TYR A 259 8.03 15.93 -24.43
CA TYR A 259 9.25 16.54 -23.94
C TYR A 259 9.05 18.06 -23.99
N ILE A 260 8.48 18.61 -22.93
CA ILE A 260 8.59 20.03 -22.58
C ILE A 260 9.32 20.12 -21.25
#